data_4561f04339f7e4e579b1dc3ff0e63b1b
#
_entry.id   4561f04339f7e4e579b1dc3ff0e63b1b
#
_cell.length_a   1.000
_cell.length_b   1.000
_cell.length_c   1.000
_cell.angle_alpha   90.00
_cell.angle_beta   90.00
_cell.angle_gamma   90.00
#
_symmetry.space_group_name_H-M   'P 1'
#
loop_
_entity.id
_entity.type
_entity.pdbx_description
1 polymer ?
#
loop_
_entity_poly.entity_id
_entity_poly.type
_entity_poly.pdbx_seq_one_letter_code
_entity_poly.pdbx_strand_id
1 'polypeptide(L)'
;KMFSYMCLDSLKVQEHPIGDLQFAAQWVDAKKAVDLSGVLSRGAIKALDFRGEISLKDDQEMDMELIMDRFDLGFIDPYLPKGISEIQGLVSGSIAVNGKLIDPQIAGELALTNAGLRIDYLNTLYRFSHELKVRPDMFALDQVVVRDEEGHKAVINGTIQHKGLKDWNFNVSGELDTMLVLNTDLSQNELFYGKAYGTGDFELSAYAGNMEITVDAKTS
;
A
#
# COMPACT_ATOMS: atom_id res chain seq x y z
N LYS A 1 14.13 -17.79 30.96
CA LYS A 1 14.14 -16.94 29.77
C LYS A 1 14.16 -17.86 28.55
N MET A 2 13.14 -17.84 27.74
CA MET A 2 13.12 -18.56 26.46
C MET A 2 13.49 -17.57 25.36
N PHE A 3 14.51 -17.92 24.58
CA PHE A 3 15.01 -17.12 23.45
C PHE A 3 15.02 -18.02 22.22
N SER A 4 14.54 -17.53 21.11
CA SER A 4 14.57 -18.22 19.83
C SER A 4 15.17 -17.29 18.79
N TYR A 5 16.04 -17.84 17.95
CA TYR A 5 16.58 -17.16 16.77
C TYR A 5 16.29 -18.02 15.55
N MET A 6 15.85 -17.39 14.47
CA MET A 6 15.50 -18.08 13.24
C MET A 6 16.01 -17.31 12.02
N CYS A 7 16.53 -18.07 11.05
CA CYS A 7 16.88 -17.57 9.72
C CYS A 7 16.01 -18.30 8.70
N LEU A 8 15.41 -17.55 7.80
CA LEU A 8 14.63 -18.06 6.68
C LEU A 8 15.22 -17.49 5.40
N ASP A 9 15.78 -18.33 4.56
CA ASP A 9 16.37 -17.92 3.29
C ASP A 9 15.31 -17.96 2.19
N SER A 10 15.37 -16.99 1.28
CA SER A 10 14.51 -16.93 0.08
C SER A 10 13.01 -16.94 0.41
N LEU A 11 12.63 -16.17 1.42
CA LEU A 11 11.23 -16.05 1.82
C LEU A 11 10.38 -15.47 0.68
N LYS A 12 9.22 -16.08 0.47
CA LYS A 12 8.22 -15.61 -0.49
C LYS A 12 6.91 -15.38 0.22
N VAL A 13 6.19 -14.35 -0.20
CA VAL A 13 4.78 -14.16 0.11
C VAL A 13 4.01 -14.50 -1.15
N GLN A 14 3.27 -15.62 -1.12
CA GLN A 14 2.75 -16.27 -2.31
C GLN A 14 3.88 -16.55 -3.31
N GLU A 15 3.85 -15.97 -4.52
CA GLU A 15 4.91 -16.16 -5.51
C GLU A 15 5.96 -15.03 -5.50
N HIS A 16 5.74 -13.93 -4.71
CA HIS A 16 6.66 -12.79 -4.66
C HIS A 16 7.85 -13.07 -3.72
N PRO A 17 9.10 -13.08 -4.22
CA PRO A 17 10.28 -13.20 -3.39
C PRO A 17 10.51 -11.92 -2.60
N ILE A 18 10.49 -11.99 -1.28
CA ILE A 18 10.69 -10.82 -0.42
C ILE A 18 12.11 -10.74 0.17
N GLY A 19 12.82 -11.84 0.26
CA GLY A 19 14.22 -11.84 0.69
C GLY A 19 14.55 -12.85 1.78
N ASP A 20 15.66 -12.60 2.50
CA ASP A 20 16.14 -13.42 3.59
C ASP A 20 15.76 -12.77 4.92
N LEU A 21 15.04 -13.49 5.76
CA LEU A 21 14.56 -13.03 7.05
C LEU A 21 15.39 -13.61 8.19
N GLN A 22 15.91 -12.75 9.02
CA GLN A 22 16.53 -13.10 10.30
C GLN A 22 15.71 -12.47 11.41
N PHE A 23 15.25 -13.26 12.36
CA PHE A 23 14.51 -12.71 13.49
C PHE A 23 14.83 -13.41 14.81
N ALA A 24 14.62 -12.67 15.88
CA ALA A 24 14.74 -13.12 17.25
C ALA A 24 13.43 -12.88 18.00
N ALA A 25 13.08 -13.82 18.85
CA ALA A 25 11.94 -13.72 19.75
C ALA A 25 12.37 -14.10 21.17
N GLN A 26 12.03 -13.26 22.14
CA GLN A 26 12.34 -13.48 23.55
C GLN A 26 11.09 -13.34 24.42
N TRP A 27 10.80 -14.37 25.20
CA TRP A 27 9.76 -14.31 26.21
C TRP A 27 10.19 -13.49 27.41
N VAL A 28 9.36 -12.54 27.84
CA VAL A 28 9.56 -11.67 29.00
C VAL A 28 8.47 -11.94 30.04
N ASP A 29 8.79 -12.78 31.04
CA ASP A 29 7.82 -13.22 32.07
C ASP A 29 7.16 -12.07 32.81
N ALA A 30 7.92 -11.03 33.17
CA ALA A 30 7.41 -9.88 33.95
C ALA A 30 6.33 -9.10 33.18
N LYS A 31 6.41 -9.06 31.87
CA LYS A 31 5.46 -8.37 31.00
C LYS A 31 4.37 -9.29 30.47
N LYS A 32 4.57 -10.61 30.49
CA LYS A 32 3.79 -11.61 29.76
C LYS A 32 3.71 -11.25 28.26
N ALA A 33 4.86 -10.95 27.69
CA ALA A 33 4.99 -10.47 26.34
C ALA A 33 6.16 -11.17 25.63
N VAL A 34 6.15 -11.11 24.30
CA VAL A 34 7.26 -11.54 23.47
C VAL A 34 7.91 -10.31 22.86
N ASP A 35 9.18 -10.07 23.18
CA ASP A 35 10.00 -9.11 22.46
C ASP A 35 10.41 -9.73 21.11
N LEU A 36 10.18 -8.99 20.04
CA LEU A 36 10.49 -9.36 18.66
C LEU A 36 11.45 -8.38 18.03
N SER A 37 12.40 -8.87 17.27
CA SER A 37 13.22 -8.05 16.39
C SER A 37 13.66 -8.85 15.18
N GLY A 38 13.85 -8.21 14.05
CA GLY A 38 14.34 -8.90 12.87
C GLY A 38 14.65 -7.98 11.71
N VAL A 39 15.34 -8.55 10.75
CA VAL A 39 15.76 -7.87 9.52
C VAL A 39 15.41 -8.76 8.33
N LEU A 40 14.74 -8.16 7.37
CA LEU A 40 14.55 -8.75 6.04
C LEU A 40 15.55 -8.11 5.09
N SER A 41 16.37 -8.92 4.47
CA SER A 41 17.41 -8.47 3.55
C SER A 41 17.12 -8.93 2.12
N ARG A 42 17.38 -8.04 1.15
CA ARG A 42 17.33 -8.35 -0.27
C ARG A 42 18.71 -8.09 -0.88
N GLY A 43 19.51 -9.13 -0.98
CA GLY A 43 20.93 -9.00 -1.28
C GLY A 43 21.66 -8.22 -0.19
N ALA A 44 22.33 -7.13 -0.55
CA ALA A 44 23.05 -6.27 0.40
C ALA A 44 22.17 -5.22 1.11
N ILE A 45 20.89 -5.11 0.76
CA ILE A 45 19.97 -4.11 1.29
C ILE A 45 19.18 -4.72 2.44
N LYS A 46 19.19 -4.04 3.60
CA LYS A 46 18.27 -4.32 4.70
C LYS A 46 16.93 -3.65 4.39
N ALA A 47 16.08 -4.36 3.65
CA ALA A 47 14.84 -3.80 3.13
C ALA A 47 13.80 -3.51 4.22
N LEU A 48 13.79 -4.29 5.31
CA LEU A 48 12.93 -4.07 6.46
C LEU A 48 13.70 -4.39 7.74
N ASP A 49 13.68 -3.49 8.70
CA ASP A 49 14.09 -3.71 10.08
C ASP A 49 12.84 -3.55 10.96
N PHE A 50 12.57 -4.49 11.85
CA PHE A 50 11.43 -4.41 12.75
C PHE A 50 11.84 -4.79 14.17
N ARG A 51 11.23 -4.11 15.13
CA ARG A 51 11.41 -4.38 16.55
C ARG A 51 10.17 -3.99 17.34
N GLY A 52 9.98 -4.64 18.46
CA GLY A 52 8.90 -4.30 19.39
C GLY A 52 8.47 -5.46 20.26
N GLU A 53 7.29 -5.36 20.84
CA GLU A 53 6.73 -6.39 21.70
C GLU A 53 5.29 -6.73 21.34
N ILE A 54 4.91 -7.96 21.60
CA ILE A 54 3.52 -8.44 21.55
C ILE A 54 3.15 -8.98 22.91
N SER A 55 2.15 -8.34 23.53
CA SER A 55 1.56 -8.81 24.80
C SER A 55 0.67 -10.02 24.54
N LEU A 56 0.84 -11.07 25.34
CA LEU A 56 -0.02 -12.26 25.33
C LEU A 56 -1.04 -12.24 26.48
N LYS A 57 -1.27 -11.07 27.09
CA LYS A 57 -2.39 -10.84 28.01
C LYS A 57 -3.71 -10.83 27.24
N ASP A 58 -4.83 -10.78 27.96
CA ASP A 58 -6.18 -10.89 27.40
C ASP A 58 -6.45 -9.91 26.24
N ASP A 59 -5.84 -8.72 26.26
CA ASP A 59 -6.00 -7.70 25.21
C ASP A 59 -5.13 -7.92 23.97
N GLN A 60 -4.10 -8.75 24.05
CA GLN A 60 -3.18 -9.06 22.95
C GLN A 60 -2.71 -7.81 22.18
N GLU A 61 -2.13 -6.87 22.91
CA GLU A 61 -1.62 -5.62 22.33
C GLU A 61 -0.24 -5.80 21.72
N MET A 62 0.04 -5.01 20.70
CA MET A 62 1.36 -4.92 20.07
C MET A 62 1.88 -3.48 20.14
N ASP A 63 3.20 -3.37 20.18
CA ASP A 63 3.95 -2.12 20.03
C ASP A 63 5.18 -2.42 19.19
N MET A 64 5.09 -2.12 17.90
CA MET A 64 6.10 -2.47 16.89
C MET A 64 6.54 -1.23 16.13
N GLU A 65 7.82 -1.14 15.85
CA GLU A 65 8.42 -0.19 14.91
C GLU A 65 8.95 -0.94 13.69
N LEU A 66 8.62 -0.46 12.50
CA LEU A 66 9.08 -0.98 11.23
C LEU A 66 9.81 0.13 10.47
N ILE A 67 11.04 -0.14 10.07
CA ILE A 67 11.86 0.77 9.26
C ILE A 67 12.12 0.11 7.92
N MET A 68 11.74 0.79 6.85
CA MET A 68 11.86 0.29 5.47
C MET A 68 12.91 1.08 4.70
N ASP A 69 13.78 0.37 3.96
CA ASP A 69 14.70 0.96 3.00
C ASP A 69 14.54 0.26 1.64
N ARG A 70 13.89 0.95 0.71
CA ARG A 70 13.58 0.42 -0.63
C ARG A 70 12.90 -0.95 -0.59
N PHE A 71 11.93 -1.09 0.32
CA PHE A 71 11.14 -2.29 0.42
C PHE A 71 10.19 -2.39 -0.78
N ASP A 72 10.10 -3.57 -1.39
CA ASP A 72 9.31 -3.81 -2.60
C ASP A 72 7.81 -3.79 -2.32
N LEU A 73 7.05 -2.97 -3.01
CA LEU A 73 5.60 -2.90 -2.85
C LEU A 73 4.85 -4.08 -3.45
N GLY A 74 5.46 -4.82 -4.38
CA GLY A 74 4.80 -5.96 -5.05
C GLY A 74 4.28 -7.03 -4.10
N PHE A 75 4.82 -7.12 -2.88
CA PHE A 75 4.35 -8.10 -1.90
C PHE A 75 2.91 -7.86 -1.41
N ILE A 76 2.38 -6.63 -1.53
CA ILE A 76 1.01 -6.31 -1.11
C ILE A 76 -0.03 -6.56 -2.20
N ASP A 77 0.38 -6.87 -3.44
CA ASP A 77 -0.51 -7.13 -4.57
C ASP A 77 -1.67 -8.08 -4.24
N PRO A 78 -1.44 -9.22 -3.55
CA PRO A 78 -2.51 -10.15 -3.19
C PRO A 78 -3.54 -9.62 -2.18
N TYR A 79 -3.23 -8.52 -1.51
CA TYR A 79 -4.08 -7.92 -0.47
C TYR A 79 -4.82 -6.67 -0.97
N LEU A 80 -4.62 -6.30 -2.23
CA LEU A 80 -5.29 -5.15 -2.83
C LEU A 80 -6.80 -5.39 -2.98
N PRO A 81 -7.61 -4.34 -2.91
CA PRO A 81 -9.02 -4.43 -3.23
C PRO A 81 -9.21 -4.84 -4.70
N LYS A 82 -10.32 -5.52 -4.99
CA LYS A 82 -10.68 -5.91 -6.36
C LYS A 82 -10.71 -4.69 -7.28
N GLY A 83 -10.18 -4.84 -8.48
CA GLY A 83 -10.11 -3.77 -9.47
C GLY A 83 -8.80 -2.99 -9.45
N ILE A 84 -7.87 -3.32 -8.54
CA ILE A 84 -6.50 -2.81 -8.50
C ILE A 84 -5.55 -4.00 -8.52
N SER A 85 -4.55 -3.94 -9.37
CA SER A 85 -3.53 -4.99 -9.52
C SER A 85 -2.18 -4.42 -9.92
N GLU A 86 -1.20 -5.29 -10.11
CA GLU A 86 0.15 -4.97 -10.58
C GLU A 86 0.82 -3.84 -9.77
N ILE A 87 0.65 -3.87 -8.44
CA ILE A 87 1.35 -2.88 -7.62
C ILE A 87 2.86 -3.12 -7.70
N GLN A 88 3.60 -2.04 -7.87
CA GLN A 88 5.05 -2.07 -8.01
C GLN A 88 5.66 -0.82 -7.40
N GLY A 89 6.99 -0.80 -7.29
CA GLY A 89 7.76 0.31 -6.73
C GLY A 89 8.37 0.00 -5.39
N LEU A 90 8.97 1.00 -4.80
CA LEU A 90 9.71 0.87 -3.55
C LEU A 90 9.14 1.81 -2.49
N VAL A 91 9.18 1.36 -1.25
CA VAL A 91 8.82 2.18 -0.10
C VAL A 91 9.99 2.28 0.87
N SER A 92 10.24 3.49 1.35
CA SER A 92 11.20 3.78 2.41
C SER A 92 10.54 4.64 3.48
N GLY A 93 11.00 4.53 4.73
CA GLY A 93 10.44 5.30 5.84
C GLY A 93 10.23 4.46 7.07
N SER A 94 9.45 4.97 8.02
CA SER A 94 9.15 4.27 9.26
C SER A 94 7.67 4.34 9.61
N ILE A 95 7.17 3.26 10.15
CA ILE A 95 5.82 3.17 10.72
C ILE A 95 5.88 2.55 12.11
N ALA A 96 5.03 3.05 13.01
CA ALA A 96 4.68 2.41 14.26
C ALA A 96 3.37 1.64 14.09
N VAL A 97 3.30 0.43 14.63
CA VAL A 97 2.11 -0.40 14.65
C VAL A 97 1.77 -0.71 16.10
N ASN A 98 0.72 -0.09 16.60
CA ASN A 98 0.33 -0.16 18.01
C ASN A 98 -1.09 -0.70 18.19
N GLY A 99 -1.45 -1.06 19.41
CA GLY A 99 -2.82 -1.46 19.77
C GLY A 99 -3.07 -2.95 19.68
N LYS A 100 -4.31 -3.34 19.49
CA LYS A 100 -4.71 -4.75 19.52
C LYS A 100 -4.32 -5.46 18.22
N LEU A 101 -3.91 -6.74 18.32
CA LEU A 101 -3.60 -7.57 17.15
C LEU A 101 -4.74 -7.66 16.13
N ILE A 102 -5.99 -7.59 16.62
CA ILE A 102 -7.18 -7.64 15.77
C ILE A 102 -7.59 -6.28 15.19
N ASP A 103 -7.06 -5.18 15.73
CA ASP A 103 -7.35 -3.81 15.30
C ASP A 103 -6.08 -2.95 15.47
N PRO A 104 -5.04 -3.18 14.63
CA PRO A 104 -3.77 -2.46 14.71
C PRO A 104 -3.93 -1.01 14.25
N GLN A 105 -3.30 -0.11 14.98
CA GLN A 105 -3.19 1.30 14.66
C GLN A 105 -1.83 1.56 14.01
N ILE A 106 -1.82 2.02 12.78
CA ILE A 106 -0.60 2.22 12.00
C ILE A 106 -0.38 3.71 11.78
N ALA A 107 0.80 4.22 12.14
CA ALA A 107 1.13 5.62 11.93
C ALA A 107 2.59 5.80 11.55
N GLY A 108 2.89 6.80 10.71
CA GLY A 108 4.26 7.09 10.30
C GLY A 108 4.36 7.88 9.00
N GLU A 109 5.54 7.87 8.42
CA GLU A 109 5.83 8.56 7.17
C GLU A 109 6.56 7.60 6.22
N LEU A 110 6.08 7.54 4.98
CA LEU A 110 6.58 6.67 3.93
C LEU A 110 6.89 7.48 2.68
N ALA A 111 8.04 7.25 2.10
CA ALA A 111 8.39 7.75 0.77
C ALA A 111 8.18 6.62 -0.26
N LEU A 112 7.23 6.82 -1.16
CA LEU A 112 6.97 5.95 -2.29
C LEU A 112 7.83 6.39 -3.48
N THR A 113 8.59 5.46 -4.05
CA THR A 113 9.47 5.74 -5.19
C THR A 113 9.08 4.85 -6.37
N ASN A 114 8.74 5.48 -7.49
CA ASN A 114 8.26 4.79 -8.69
C ASN A 114 7.14 3.78 -8.38
N ALA A 115 6.27 4.15 -7.44
CA ALA A 115 5.08 3.37 -7.16
C ALA A 115 4.19 3.35 -8.40
N GLY A 116 3.59 2.21 -8.66
CA GLY A 116 2.66 2.05 -9.76
C GLY A 116 1.59 1.04 -9.41
N LEU A 117 0.42 1.21 -9.99
CA LEU A 117 -0.69 0.29 -9.86
C LEU A 117 -1.54 0.31 -11.14
N ARG A 118 -2.15 -0.81 -11.46
CA ARG A 118 -3.12 -0.93 -12.54
C ARG A 118 -4.54 -0.79 -12.02
N ILE A 119 -5.33 0.03 -12.67
CA ILE A 119 -6.79 0.02 -12.52
C ILE A 119 -7.35 -0.95 -13.56
N ASP A 120 -7.78 -2.11 -13.12
CA ASP A 120 -8.17 -3.22 -14.00
C ASP A 120 -9.31 -2.85 -14.95
N TYR A 121 -10.32 -2.15 -14.44
CA TYR A 121 -11.48 -1.73 -15.22
C TYR A 121 -11.12 -0.82 -16.40
N LEU A 122 -10.10 0.01 -16.24
CA LEU A 122 -9.60 0.94 -17.25
C LEU A 122 -8.48 0.30 -18.09
N ASN A 123 -7.90 -0.79 -17.60
CA ASN A 123 -6.68 -1.42 -18.11
C ASN A 123 -5.53 -0.42 -18.28
N THR A 124 -5.36 0.47 -17.31
CA THR A 124 -4.33 1.51 -17.33
C THR A 124 -3.42 1.39 -16.12
N LEU A 125 -2.11 1.51 -16.36
CA LEU A 125 -1.09 1.53 -15.32
C LEU A 125 -0.69 2.97 -15.03
N TYR A 126 -0.81 3.35 -13.77
CA TYR A 126 -0.46 4.67 -13.28
C TYR A 126 0.76 4.60 -12.38
N ARG A 127 1.68 5.57 -12.51
CA ARG A 127 2.91 5.67 -11.74
C ARG A 127 3.04 7.00 -11.04
N PHE A 128 3.62 6.96 -9.83
CA PHE A 128 3.86 8.15 -9.03
C PHE A 128 5.02 7.94 -8.06
N SER A 129 5.55 9.05 -7.53
CA SER A 129 6.42 9.06 -6.35
C SER A 129 5.86 10.12 -5.41
N HIS A 130 5.74 9.78 -4.13
CA HIS A 130 5.08 10.65 -3.16
C HIS A 130 5.51 10.35 -1.73
N GLU A 131 5.51 11.39 -0.89
CA GLU A 131 5.65 11.22 0.55
C GLU A 131 4.26 11.05 1.18
N LEU A 132 4.03 9.89 1.75
CA LEU A 132 2.74 9.50 2.32
C LEU A 132 2.78 9.61 3.84
N LYS A 133 1.90 10.41 4.41
CA LYS A 133 1.63 10.41 5.85
C LYS A 133 0.57 9.36 6.17
N VAL A 134 0.99 8.36 6.92
CA VAL A 134 0.12 7.27 7.39
C VAL A 134 -0.46 7.65 8.75
N ARG A 135 -1.76 7.64 8.87
CA ARG A 135 -2.51 7.80 10.13
C ARG A 135 -3.23 6.49 10.46
N PRO A 136 -3.63 6.29 11.72
CA PRO A 136 -4.22 5.00 12.16
C PRO A 136 -5.39 4.49 11.32
N ASP A 137 -6.13 5.37 10.70
CA ASP A 137 -7.36 5.12 9.96
C ASP A 137 -7.37 5.71 8.55
N MET A 138 -6.26 6.36 8.12
CA MET A 138 -6.29 7.15 6.89
C MET A 138 -4.92 7.33 6.25
N PHE A 139 -4.90 7.26 4.92
CA PHE A 139 -3.83 7.77 4.06
C PHE A 139 -4.30 9.07 3.42
N ALA A 140 -3.52 10.14 3.56
CA ALA A 140 -3.79 11.41 2.92
C ALA A 140 -3.01 11.52 1.59
N LEU A 141 -3.71 11.90 0.54
CA LEU A 141 -3.15 12.21 -0.77
C LEU A 141 -3.17 13.73 -0.95
N ASP A 142 -2.01 14.35 -1.05
CA ASP A 142 -1.88 15.80 -1.18
C ASP A 142 -0.98 16.12 -2.38
N GLN A 143 -1.59 16.66 -3.44
CA GLN A 143 -0.92 17.03 -4.68
C GLN A 143 -0.09 15.88 -5.30
N VAL A 144 -0.60 14.67 -5.30
CA VAL A 144 0.07 13.50 -5.87
C VAL A 144 0.11 13.62 -7.39
N VAL A 145 1.29 13.78 -7.95
CA VAL A 145 1.46 13.79 -9.41
C VAL A 145 1.54 12.36 -9.91
N VAL A 146 0.52 11.94 -10.63
CA VAL A 146 0.38 10.62 -11.24
C VAL A 146 0.67 10.72 -12.73
N ARG A 147 1.32 9.70 -13.30
CA ARG A 147 1.59 9.60 -14.73
C ARG A 147 1.06 8.29 -15.28
N ASP A 148 0.50 8.36 -16.47
CA ASP A 148 0.14 7.16 -17.24
C ASP A 148 1.36 6.53 -17.95
N GLU A 149 1.12 5.48 -18.70
CA GLU A 149 2.16 4.74 -19.45
C GLU A 149 2.78 5.57 -20.59
N GLU A 150 2.13 6.64 -21.03
CA GLU A 150 2.60 7.53 -22.10
C GLU A 150 3.26 8.80 -21.56
N GLY A 151 3.22 8.99 -20.23
CA GLY A 151 3.86 10.10 -19.55
C GLY A 151 2.97 11.32 -19.33
N HIS A 152 1.69 11.28 -19.73
CA HIS A 152 0.72 12.29 -19.38
C HIS A 152 0.50 12.31 -17.85
N LYS A 153 -0.05 13.38 -17.33
CA LYS A 153 -0.10 13.57 -15.87
C LYS A 153 -1.51 13.91 -15.39
N ALA A 154 -1.73 13.54 -14.14
CA ALA A 154 -2.82 14.05 -13.33
C ALA A 154 -2.28 14.51 -11.99
N VAL A 155 -2.99 15.43 -11.33
CA VAL A 155 -2.73 15.82 -9.94
C VAL A 155 -3.89 15.33 -9.10
N ILE A 156 -3.61 14.51 -8.10
CA ILE A 156 -4.61 13.83 -7.29
C ILE A 156 -4.55 14.33 -5.85
N ASN A 157 -5.72 14.59 -5.28
CA ASN A 157 -5.93 14.93 -3.88
C ASN A 157 -6.98 14.03 -3.26
N GLY A 158 -6.94 13.85 -1.95
CA GLY A 158 -7.99 13.12 -1.26
C GLY A 158 -7.55 12.33 -0.06
N THR A 159 -8.40 11.39 0.32
CA THR A 159 -8.15 10.50 1.45
C THR A 159 -8.58 9.08 1.13
N ILE A 160 -7.83 8.13 1.63
CA ILE A 160 -8.16 6.71 1.64
C ILE A 160 -8.29 6.32 3.10
N GLN A 161 -9.51 6.05 3.55
CA GLN A 161 -9.79 5.64 4.93
C GLN A 161 -9.92 4.13 5.02
N HIS A 162 -9.60 3.57 6.19
CA HIS A 162 -9.75 2.16 6.47
C HIS A 162 -10.03 1.93 7.95
N LYS A 163 -10.51 0.74 8.27
CA LYS A 163 -10.62 0.26 9.64
C LYS A 163 -9.83 -1.04 9.76
N GLY A 164 -8.68 -0.98 10.46
CA GLY A 164 -7.79 -2.15 10.61
C GLY A 164 -7.34 -2.73 9.25
N LEU A 165 -7.05 -1.90 8.25
CA LEU A 165 -6.73 -2.27 6.85
C LEU A 165 -7.85 -3.04 6.14
N LYS A 166 -9.09 -2.79 6.55
CA LYS A 166 -10.33 -3.33 5.97
C LYS A 166 -11.32 -2.18 5.80
N ASP A 167 -12.48 -2.46 5.23
CA ASP A 167 -13.58 -1.49 5.08
C ASP A 167 -13.08 -0.17 4.45
N TRP A 168 -12.47 -0.29 3.28
CA TRP A 168 -11.86 0.82 2.57
C TRP A 168 -12.89 1.83 2.07
N ASN A 169 -12.64 3.11 2.33
CA ASN A 169 -13.40 4.23 1.83
C ASN A 169 -12.48 5.18 1.08
N PHE A 170 -12.87 5.55 -0.11
CA PHE A 170 -12.10 6.44 -0.98
C PHE A 170 -12.87 7.75 -1.15
N ASN A 171 -12.16 8.85 -1.02
CA ASN A 171 -12.64 10.17 -1.42
C ASN A 171 -11.46 10.87 -2.11
N VAL A 172 -11.45 10.79 -3.43
CA VAL A 172 -10.31 11.18 -4.25
C VAL A 172 -10.82 12.07 -5.38
N SER A 173 -10.15 13.18 -5.60
CA SER A 173 -10.39 14.07 -6.73
C SER A 173 -9.09 14.34 -7.48
N GLY A 174 -9.18 14.74 -8.73
CA GLY A 174 -8.00 15.04 -9.50
C GLY A 174 -8.29 15.85 -10.75
N GLU A 175 -7.24 16.54 -11.21
CA GLU A 175 -7.19 17.24 -12.48
C GLU A 175 -6.38 16.43 -13.48
N LEU A 176 -6.97 16.10 -14.61
CA LEU A 176 -6.40 15.30 -15.68
C LEU A 176 -5.85 16.21 -16.77
N ASP A 177 -4.62 15.95 -17.23
CA ASP A 177 -4.01 16.62 -18.36
C ASP A 177 -3.69 15.59 -19.46
N THR A 178 -4.64 15.39 -20.35
CA THR A 178 -4.57 14.42 -21.46
C THR A 178 -4.31 12.98 -20.98
N MET A 179 -4.76 12.65 -19.77
CA MET A 179 -4.49 11.38 -19.09
C MET A 179 -5.15 10.22 -19.83
N LEU A 180 -4.42 9.12 -20.04
CA LEU A 180 -4.98 7.87 -20.54
C LEU A 180 -5.96 7.31 -19.50
N VAL A 181 -7.26 7.37 -19.81
CA VAL A 181 -8.35 6.98 -18.89
C VAL A 181 -9.04 5.70 -19.31
N LEU A 182 -8.72 5.16 -20.48
CA LEU A 182 -9.21 3.87 -20.97
C LEU A 182 -8.21 3.27 -21.96
N ASN A 183 -7.90 2.00 -21.79
CA ASN A 183 -7.05 1.24 -22.70
C ASN A 183 -7.46 -0.25 -22.69
N THR A 184 -8.73 -0.50 -23.01
CA THR A 184 -9.31 -1.86 -23.01
C THR A 184 -9.56 -2.35 -24.43
N ASP A 185 -9.56 -3.65 -24.61
CA ASP A 185 -10.03 -4.30 -25.82
C ASP A 185 -11.37 -5.02 -25.58
N LEU A 186 -11.99 -5.52 -26.64
CA LEU A 186 -13.28 -6.18 -26.62
C LEU A 186 -13.28 -7.45 -25.71
N SER A 187 -12.12 -8.09 -25.53
CA SER A 187 -12.01 -9.29 -24.68
C SER A 187 -11.95 -8.93 -23.20
N GLN A 188 -11.50 -7.75 -22.87
CA GLN A 188 -11.37 -7.24 -21.48
C GLN A 188 -12.65 -6.57 -21.02
N ASN A 189 -13.34 -5.86 -21.91
CA ASN A 189 -14.60 -5.19 -21.58
C ASN A 189 -15.49 -5.10 -22.82
N GLU A 190 -16.62 -5.81 -22.82
CA GLU A 190 -17.58 -5.84 -23.92
C GLU A 190 -18.38 -4.53 -24.05
N LEU A 191 -18.51 -3.74 -22.99
CA LEU A 191 -19.30 -2.51 -22.94
C LEU A 191 -18.49 -1.28 -23.31
N PHE A 192 -17.22 -1.23 -22.86
CA PHE A 192 -16.33 -0.10 -23.05
C PHE A 192 -14.96 -0.60 -23.50
N TYR A 193 -14.65 -0.43 -24.75
CA TYR A 193 -13.35 -0.80 -25.31
C TYR A 193 -12.82 0.30 -26.21
N GLY A 194 -11.50 0.34 -26.33
CA GLY A 194 -10.79 1.36 -27.08
C GLY A 194 -9.78 2.08 -26.23
N LYS A 195 -9.27 3.16 -26.77
CA LYS A 195 -8.30 4.02 -26.11
C LYS A 195 -8.88 5.41 -26.02
N ALA A 196 -8.89 5.97 -24.81
CA ALA A 196 -9.41 7.30 -24.57
C ALA A 196 -8.53 8.09 -23.61
N TYR A 197 -8.41 9.38 -23.89
CA TYR A 197 -7.71 10.34 -23.04
C TYR A 197 -8.70 11.34 -22.47
N GLY A 198 -8.46 11.80 -21.23
CA GLY A 198 -9.27 12.78 -20.54
C GLY A 198 -8.48 14.02 -20.16
N THR A 199 -9.09 15.18 -20.34
CA THR A 199 -8.60 16.46 -19.84
C THR A 199 -9.75 17.16 -19.11
N GLY A 200 -9.58 17.43 -17.81
CA GLY A 200 -10.61 18.00 -16.94
C GLY A 200 -10.54 17.44 -15.53
N ASP A 201 -11.65 17.49 -14.81
CA ASP A 201 -11.72 17.11 -13.41
C ASP A 201 -12.48 15.80 -13.21
N PHE A 202 -12.09 15.06 -12.17
CA PHE A 202 -12.87 13.91 -11.70
C PHE A 202 -12.97 13.91 -10.17
N GLU A 203 -14.05 13.32 -9.69
CA GLU A 203 -14.26 12.99 -8.29
C GLU A 203 -14.64 11.51 -8.18
N LEU A 204 -13.99 10.79 -7.29
CA LEU A 204 -14.26 9.39 -6.95
C LEU A 204 -14.60 9.30 -5.49
N SER A 205 -15.78 8.82 -5.17
CA SER A 205 -16.14 8.40 -3.83
C SER A 205 -16.54 6.94 -3.81
N ALA A 206 -16.01 6.18 -2.84
CA ALA A 206 -16.40 4.80 -2.64
C ALA A 206 -16.58 4.53 -1.15
N TYR A 207 -17.76 4.03 -0.79
CA TYR A 207 -18.14 3.74 0.58
C TYR A 207 -19.06 2.50 0.64
N ALA A 208 -18.75 1.56 1.52
CA ALA A 208 -19.56 0.37 1.80
C ALA A 208 -19.98 -0.42 0.53
N GLY A 209 -19.07 -0.52 -0.47
CA GLY A 209 -19.32 -1.22 -1.73
C GLY A 209 -20.07 -0.41 -2.79
N ASN A 210 -20.49 0.83 -2.47
CA ASN A 210 -21.01 1.77 -3.46
C ASN A 210 -19.85 2.63 -3.98
N MET A 211 -19.81 2.81 -5.29
CA MET A 211 -18.83 3.68 -5.95
C MET A 211 -19.58 4.72 -6.79
N GLU A 212 -19.20 5.97 -6.65
CA GLU A 212 -19.68 7.07 -7.45
C GLU A 212 -18.48 7.77 -8.09
N ILE A 213 -18.56 7.97 -9.38
CA ILE A 213 -17.53 8.68 -10.14
C ILE A 213 -18.24 9.81 -10.90
N THR A 214 -17.82 11.03 -10.66
CA THR A 214 -18.22 12.20 -11.41
C THR A 214 -17.05 12.68 -12.24
N VAL A 215 -17.26 12.90 -13.53
CA VAL A 215 -16.22 13.34 -14.46
C VAL A 215 -16.74 14.53 -15.25
N ASP A 216 -16.02 15.65 -15.19
CA ASP A 216 -16.20 16.81 -16.06
C ASP A 216 -14.95 16.98 -16.91
N ALA A 217 -14.88 16.23 -18.00
CA ALA A 217 -13.69 16.13 -18.83
C ALA A 217 -14.04 16.10 -20.33
N LYS A 218 -13.11 16.61 -21.11
CA LYS A 218 -13.10 16.45 -22.58
C LYS A 218 -12.32 15.19 -22.90
N THR A 219 -12.88 14.35 -23.76
CA THR A 219 -12.21 13.16 -24.29
C THR A 219 -11.68 13.40 -25.70
N SER A 220 -10.54 12.79 -25.99
CA SER A 220 -9.91 12.77 -27.32
C SER A 220 -9.45 11.37 -27.69
#